data_46737ee5486f2c78a27b78a4d2f336a6
#
_entry.id   46737ee5486f2c78a27b78a4d2f336a6
#
_cell.length_a   1.000
_cell.length_b   1.000
_cell.length_c   1.000
_cell.angle_alpha   90.00
_cell.angle_beta   90.00
_cell.angle_gamma   90.00
#
_symmetry.space_group_name_H-M   'P 1'
#
loop_
_entity.id
_entity.type
_entity.pdbx_description
1 polymer ?
#
loop_
_entity_poly.entity_id
_entity_poly.type
_entity_poly.pdbx_seq_one_letter_code
_entity_poly.pdbx_strand_id
1 'polypeptide(L)'
;MSALLAGVRRRLRVAWAVATGQLFAPVLGGLLIVLVLLARLRPWTWPEPVALGLGVLAAPVLVGAALLLRVSPGVAARAADRGLETGDTFSTVLELDAGRLPDGPLTERVRARAGALASGRRAADAVRLRLEPRRLALSGVLLVLAAGLAVLPNHQDDVRQRRAAEQALAKDEAKALREAAKTLPTAANGKKSEAAKALEALARELERSKDLDSAKKAVNTAAAKLASALDPAFLSQKAALKGLEKALGTRPLPGANGSAAEQLRQTASQLAALTPEQRKALADRLAALAATQAAGNPEAAQALSQAASALRSGDSGAAATALGNAAGAQDAAEGAVGDQEAFAQALGALAATQANLAAGPGQPGQGNQNAQGQGQGQGQGQGQGQGQGQGQGQGQGQGQGQGQGSGQG
;
A
#
# COMPACT_ATOMS: atom_id res chain seq x y z
N MET A 1 -35.93 -53.39 29.46
CA MET A 1 -36.63 -52.43 28.61
C MET A 1 -35.92 -51.08 28.48
N SER A 2 -35.52 -50.42 29.59
CA SER A 2 -34.86 -49.10 29.57
C SER A 2 -33.60 -49.04 28.70
N ALA A 3 -32.73 -50.03 28.75
CA ALA A 3 -31.53 -50.14 27.94
C ALA A 3 -31.82 -50.23 26.42
N LEU A 4 -32.83 -51.02 26.03
CA LEU A 4 -33.29 -51.14 24.65
C LEU A 4 -33.80 -49.79 24.13
N LEU A 5 -34.69 -49.11 24.90
CA LEU A 5 -35.24 -47.82 24.53
C LEU A 5 -34.19 -46.71 24.48
N ALA A 6 -33.18 -46.75 25.36
CA ALA A 6 -32.03 -45.84 25.26
C ALA A 6 -31.22 -46.07 23.95
N GLY A 7 -30.99 -47.35 23.60
CA GLY A 7 -30.36 -47.73 22.34
C GLY A 7 -31.17 -47.28 21.11
N VAL A 8 -32.49 -47.46 21.13
CA VAL A 8 -33.41 -47.01 20.05
C VAL A 8 -33.38 -45.49 19.91
N ARG A 9 -33.40 -44.71 21.02
CA ARG A 9 -33.23 -43.24 20.98
C ARG A 9 -31.96 -42.81 20.30
N ARG A 10 -30.83 -43.42 20.66
CA ARG A 10 -29.52 -43.14 20.06
C ARG A 10 -29.56 -43.44 18.57
N ARG A 11 -30.11 -44.58 18.19
CA ARG A 11 -30.18 -44.99 16.79
C ARG A 11 -31.15 -44.16 15.94
N LEU A 12 -32.25 -43.68 16.52
CA LEU A 12 -33.14 -42.72 15.88
C LEU A 12 -32.45 -41.39 15.55
N ARG A 13 -31.58 -40.88 16.46
CA ARG A 13 -30.76 -39.68 16.18
C ARG A 13 -29.82 -39.90 15.00
N VAL A 14 -29.15 -41.09 14.98
CA VAL A 14 -28.26 -41.46 13.85
C VAL A 14 -29.07 -41.59 12.55
N ALA A 15 -30.22 -42.28 12.61
CA ALA A 15 -31.08 -42.44 11.44
C ALA A 15 -31.58 -41.09 10.87
N TRP A 16 -31.93 -40.16 11.80
CA TRP A 16 -32.31 -38.80 11.42
C TRP A 16 -31.12 -38.06 10.77
N ALA A 17 -29.92 -38.13 11.37
CA ALA A 17 -28.71 -37.51 10.83
C ALA A 17 -28.37 -38.04 9.42
N VAL A 18 -28.48 -39.37 9.24
CA VAL A 18 -28.23 -40.00 7.95
C VAL A 18 -29.25 -39.56 6.90
N ALA A 19 -30.56 -39.59 7.26
CA ALA A 19 -31.62 -39.18 6.34
C ALA A 19 -31.48 -37.70 5.95
N THR A 20 -31.26 -36.83 6.94
CA THR A 20 -31.06 -35.41 6.72
C THR A 20 -29.79 -35.15 5.91
N GLY A 21 -28.67 -35.81 6.26
CA GLY A 21 -27.42 -35.72 5.52
C GLY A 21 -27.56 -36.09 4.05
N GLN A 22 -28.25 -37.20 3.77
CA GLN A 22 -28.50 -37.65 2.37
C GLN A 22 -29.41 -36.70 1.58
N LEU A 23 -30.28 -35.96 2.25
CA LEU A 23 -31.13 -34.94 1.60
C LEU A 23 -30.36 -33.65 1.30
N PHE A 24 -29.55 -33.20 2.24
CA PHE A 24 -28.85 -31.91 2.11
C PHE A 24 -27.48 -32.03 1.41
N ALA A 25 -26.82 -33.17 1.43
CA ALA A 25 -25.50 -33.34 0.83
C ALA A 25 -25.46 -33.00 -0.69
N PRO A 26 -26.40 -33.42 -1.53
CA PRO A 26 -26.42 -33.05 -2.97
C PRO A 26 -26.67 -31.55 -3.16
N VAL A 27 -27.51 -30.93 -2.31
CA VAL A 27 -27.77 -29.47 -2.35
C VAL A 27 -26.51 -28.70 -1.99
N LEU A 28 -25.83 -29.13 -0.93
CA LEU A 28 -24.55 -28.55 -0.50
C LEU A 28 -23.48 -28.71 -1.59
N GLY A 29 -23.37 -29.90 -2.18
CA GLY A 29 -22.44 -30.16 -3.28
C GLY A 29 -22.68 -29.25 -4.48
N GLY A 30 -23.95 -29.07 -4.87
CA GLY A 30 -24.34 -28.13 -5.92
C GLY A 30 -24.00 -26.69 -5.58
N LEU A 31 -24.27 -26.25 -4.35
CA LEU A 31 -23.92 -24.91 -3.87
C LEU A 31 -22.40 -24.67 -3.88
N LEU A 32 -21.61 -25.65 -3.46
CA LEU A 32 -20.16 -25.57 -3.50
C LEU A 32 -19.64 -25.40 -4.92
N ILE A 33 -20.18 -26.16 -5.88
CA ILE A 33 -19.83 -26.01 -7.30
C ILE A 33 -20.14 -24.60 -7.80
N VAL A 34 -21.33 -24.07 -7.49
CA VAL A 34 -21.72 -22.71 -7.89
C VAL A 34 -20.77 -21.67 -7.29
N LEU A 35 -20.41 -21.80 -6.01
CA LEU A 35 -19.45 -20.88 -5.37
C LEU A 35 -18.07 -20.95 -6.00
N VAL A 36 -17.56 -22.15 -6.30
CA VAL A 36 -16.27 -22.32 -6.98
C VAL A 36 -16.31 -21.75 -8.40
N LEU A 37 -17.40 -21.95 -9.14
CA LEU A 37 -17.57 -21.34 -10.47
C LEU A 37 -17.63 -19.82 -10.41
N LEU A 38 -18.35 -19.25 -9.45
CA LEU A 38 -18.38 -17.80 -9.24
C LEU A 38 -16.99 -17.22 -8.93
N ALA A 39 -16.19 -17.92 -8.11
CA ALA A 39 -14.80 -17.54 -7.83
C ALA A 39 -13.92 -17.57 -9.09
N ARG A 40 -14.24 -18.41 -10.08
CA ARG A 40 -13.49 -18.50 -11.34
C ARG A 40 -13.92 -17.49 -12.39
N LEU A 41 -15.18 -17.05 -12.35
CA LEU A 41 -15.72 -16.08 -13.32
C LEU A 41 -15.39 -14.63 -12.95
N ARG A 42 -15.27 -14.36 -11.65
CA ARG A 42 -14.97 -13.00 -11.16
C ARG A 42 -13.87 -13.03 -10.07
N PRO A 43 -13.01 -12.03 -10.00
CA PRO A 43 -11.91 -11.96 -9.02
C PRO A 43 -12.42 -11.57 -7.62
N TRP A 44 -13.49 -12.23 -7.16
CA TRP A 44 -14.01 -12.04 -5.80
C TRP A 44 -13.22 -12.90 -4.80
N THR A 45 -12.95 -12.34 -3.64
CA THR A 45 -12.17 -13.02 -2.57
C THR A 45 -13.04 -13.79 -1.59
N TRP A 46 -14.35 -13.51 -1.53
CA TRP A 46 -15.26 -14.09 -0.55
C TRP A 46 -15.81 -15.49 -0.88
N PRO A 47 -15.98 -15.92 -2.16
CA PRO A 47 -16.62 -17.22 -2.44
C PRO A 47 -15.80 -18.42 -1.96
N GLU A 48 -14.48 -18.35 -2.07
CA GLU A 48 -13.59 -19.44 -1.65
C GLU A 48 -13.62 -19.73 -0.15
N PRO A 49 -13.42 -18.73 0.75
CA PRO A 49 -13.52 -18.96 2.19
C PRO A 49 -14.93 -19.37 2.62
N VAL A 50 -15.99 -18.88 1.94
CA VAL A 50 -17.36 -19.30 2.22
C VAL A 50 -17.58 -20.76 1.80
N ALA A 51 -17.12 -21.18 0.62
CA ALA A 51 -17.20 -22.54 0.18
C ALA A 51 -16.46 -23.50 1.13
N LEU A 52 -15.25 -23.15 1.53
CA LEU A 52 -14.45 -23.92 2.48
C LEU A 52 -15.14 -23.98 3.86
N GLY A 53 -15.65 -22.87 4.36
CA GLY A 53 -16.38 -22.81 5.62
C GLY A 53 -17.64 -23.69 5.61
N LEU A 54 -18.44 -23.64 4.54
CA LEU A 54 -19.61 -24.48 4.37
C LEU A 54 -19.25 -25.97 4.29
N GLY A 55 -18.19 -26.34 3.56
CA GLY A 55 -17.72 -27.72 3.44
C GLY A 55 -17.24 -28.27 4.77
N VAL A 56 -16.46 -27.51 5.52
CA VAL A 56 -15.90 -27.93 6.81
C VAL A 56 -16.96 -27.97 7.91
N LEU A 57 -17.87 -27.00 7.97
CA LEU A 57 -18.86 -26.88 9.03
C LEU A 57 -20.10 -27.78 8.84
N ALA A 58 -20.38 -28.24 7.63
CA ALA A 58 -21.60 -29.02 7.37
C ALA A 58 -21.69 -30.29 8.20
N ALA A 59 -20.61 -31.07 8.31
CA ALA A 59 -20.58 -32.30 9.10
C ALA A 59 -20.73 -32.07 10.61
N PRO A 60 -19.94 -31.18 11.27
CA PRO A 60 -20.10 -30.92 12.70
C PRO A 60 -21.45 -30.30 13.03
N VAL A 61 -22.03 -29.44 12.18
CA VAL A 61 -23.37 -28.88 12.37
C VAL A 61 -24.41 -30.01 12.34
N LEU A 62 -24.34 -30.92 11.39
CA LEU A 62 -25.27 -32.07 11.31
C LEU A 62 -25.14 -32.97 12.54
N VAL A 63 -23.91 -33.28 12.97
CA VAL A 63 -23.67 -34.09 14.17
C VAL A 63 -24.19 -33.36 15.44
N GLY A 64 -23.89 -32.07 15.57
CA GLY A 64 -24.39 -31.26 16.69
C GLY A 64 -25.91 -31.22 16.74
N ALA A 65 -26.57 -31.02 15.60
CA ALA A 65 -28.03 -31.05 15.50
C ALA A 65 -28.59 -32.42 15.90
N ALA A 66 -27.99 -33.50 15.47
CA ALA A 66 -28.39 -34.86 15.84
C ALA A 66 -28.24 -35.12 17.35
N LEU A 67 -27.18 -34.61 17.98
CA LEU A 67 -26.97 -34.72 19.43
C LEU A 67 -27.98 -33.91 20.24
N LEU A 68 -28.33 -32.72 19.77
CA LEU A 68 -29.31 -31.84 20.39
C LEU A 68 -30.76 -32.30 20.17
N LEU A 69 -31.00 -33.21 19.21
CA LEU A 69 -32.33 -33.73 18.93
C LEU A 69 -32.91 -34.46 20.13
N ARG A 70 -33.98 -33.90 20.69
CA ARG A 70 -34.68 -34.49 21.84
C ARG A 70 -35.68 -35.52 21.36
N VAL A 71 -35.30 -36.80 21.42
CA VAL A 71 -36.20 -37.91 21.11
C VAL A 71 -36.91 -38.31 22.41
N SER A 72 -38.25 -38.09 22.49
CA SER A 72 -39.01 -38.46 23.66
C SER A 72 -39.08 -39.97 23.84
N PRO A 73 -39.23 -40.47 25.06
CA PRO A 73 -39.37 -41.91 25.34
C PRO A 73 -40.54 -42.54 24.54
N GLY A 74 -41.65 -41.83 24.40
CA GLY A 74 -42.82 -42.32 23.64
C GLY A 74 -42.56 -42.49 22.14
N VAL A 75 -41.78 -41.59 21.55
CA VAL A 75 -41.37 -41.75 20.15
C VAL A 75 -40.46 -42.95 19.99
N ALA A 76 -39.52 -43.18 20.92
CA ALA A 76 -38.64 -44.35 20.87
C ALA A 76 -39.40 -45.67 21.08
N ALA A 77 -40.38 -45.69 22.00
CA ALA A 77 -41.23 -46.87 22.23
C ALA A 77 -42.04 -47.23 20.97
N ARG A 78 -42.73 -46.24 20.36
CA ARG A 78 -43.50 -46.45 19.13
C ARG A 78 -42.59 -46.84 17.94
N ALA A 79 -41.36 -46.34 17.87
CA ALA A 79 -40.43 -46.74 16.87
C ALA A 79 -39.93 -48.18 17.09
N ALA A 80 -39.71 -48.60 18.35
CA ALA A 80 -39.39 -49.95 18.70
C ALA A 80 -40.55 -50.92 18.41
N ASP A 81 -41.79 -50.55 18.73
CA ASP A 81 -42.99 -51.35 18.47
C ASP A 81 -43.19 -51.59 16.98
N ARG A 82 -43.04 -50.56 16.14
CA ARG A 82 -43.14 -50.69 14.64
C ARG A 82 -42.02 -51.51 14.08
N GLY A 83 -40.77 -51.28 14.51
CA GLY A 83 -39.60 -51.94 13.94
C GLY A 83 -39.47 -53.40 14.34
N LEU A 84 -39.98 -53.75 15.53
CA LEU A 84 -39.95 -55.12 16.05
C LEU A 84 -41.28 -55.86 15.93
N GLU A 85 -42.28 -55.22 15.37
CA GLU A 85 -43.67 -55.78 15.17
C GLU A 85 -44.27 -56.31 16.46
N THR A 86 -44.11 -55.53 17.60
CA THR A 86 -44.50 -55.99 18.92
C THR A 86 -45.94 -55.57 19.35
N GLY A 87 -46.71 -54.96 18.43
CA GLY A 87 -48.11 -54.62 18.67
C GLY A 87 -48.29 -53.64 19.87
N ASP A 88 -47.58 -52.51 19.84
CA ASP A 88 -47.62 -51.43 20.83
C ASP A 88 -47.27 -51.80 22.28
N THR A 89 -46.62 -52.96 22.45
CA THR A 89 -46.24 -53.49 23.81
C THR A 89 -45.32 -52.53 24.58
N PHE A 90 -44.32 -51.93 23.89
CA PHE A 90 -43.39 -51.01 24.59
C PHE A 90 -44.00 -49.64 24.87
N SER A 91 -44.85 -49.14 23.97
CA SER A 91 -45.57 -47.88 24.20
C SER A 91 -46.61 -47.99 25.33
N THR A 92 -47.33 -49.13 25.38
CA THR A 92 -48.31 -49.41 26.43
C THR A 92 -47.63 -49.50 27.82
N VAL A 93 -46.49 -50.22 27.93
CA VAL A 93 -45.77 -50.30 29.22
C VAL A 93 -45.26 -48.93 29.63
N LEU A 94 -44.81 -48.08 28.69
CA LEU A 94 -44.34 -46.73 29.01
C LEU A 94 -45.46 -45.83 29.51
N GLU A 95 -46.69 -45.97 28.98
CA GLU A 95 -47.84 -45.22 29.43
C GLU A 95 -48.40 -45.73 30.76
N LEU A 96 -48.32 -47.06 31.03
CA LEU A 96 -48.60 -47.62 32.35
C LEU A 96 -47.59 -47.12 33.42
N ASP A 97 -46.30 -47.14 33.08
CA ASP A 97 -45.25 -46.66 34.02
C ASP A 97 -45.33 -45.13 34.25
N ALA A 98 -45.90 -44.38 33.31
CA ALA A 98 -46.16 -42.95 33.45
C ALA A 98 -47.50 -42.61 34.14
N GLY A 99 -48.23 -43.63 34.60
CA GLY A 99 -49.53 -43.48 35.27
C GLY A 99 -50.69 -42.94 34.36
N ARG A 100 -50.51 -43.06 33.05
CA ARG A 100 -51.54 -42.59 32.10
C ARG A 100 -52.60 -43.60 31.79
N LEU A 101 -52.28 -44.87 32.03
CA LEU A 101 -53.21 -45.97 31.95
C LEU A 101 -53.43 -46.54 33.35
N PRO A 102 -54.68 -46.98 33.71
CA PRO A 102 -54.97 -47.56 35.00
C PRO A 102 -54.31 -48.96 35.13
N ASP A 103 -53.76 -49.25 36.29
CA ASP A 103 -53.26 -50.61 36.60
C ASP A 103 -54.43 -51.60 36.65
N GLY A 104 -54.27 -52.72 35.95
CA GLY A 104 -55.29 -53.75 35.89
C GLY A 104 -54.66 -55.14 36.02
N PRO A 105 -55.46 -56.21 36.04
CA PRO A 105 -54.98 -57.60 36.29
C PRO A 105 -54.02 -58.13 35.23
N LEU A 106 -53.95 -57.47 34.08
CA LEU A 106 -53.03 -57.83 33.00
C LEU A 106 -51.74 -57.00 32.93
N THR A 107 -51.61 -55.95 33.79
CA THR A 107 -50.44 -55.03 33.75
C THR A 107 -49.12 -55.79 33.93
N GLU A 108 -49.05 -56.66 34.91
CA GLU A 108 -47.83 -57.45 35.18
C GLU A 108 -47.46 -58.37 34.01
N ARG A 109 -48.47 -58.98 33.30
CA ARG A 109 -48.22 -59.81 32.11
C ARG A 109 -47.70 -58.99 30.97
N VAL A 110 -48.20 -57.80 30.77
CA VAL A 110 -47.75 -56.86 29.72
C VAL A 110 -46.31 -56.42 29.99
N ARG A 111 -45.96 -56.08 31.24
CA ARG A 111 -44.56 -55.74 31.69
C ARG A 111 -43.61 -56.95 31.49
N ALA A 112 -44.03 -58.12 31.92
CA ALA A 112 -43.23 -59.36 31.73
C ALA A 112 -42.96 -59.66 30.26
N ARG A 113 -44.02 -59.54 29.44
CA ARG A 113 -43.90 -59.73 27.98
C ARG A 113 -42.97 -58.73 27.32
N ALA A 114 -43.08 -57.43 27.70
CA ALA A 114 -42.18 -56.36 27.20
C ALA A 114 -40.72 -56.62 27.62
N GLY A 115 -40.52 -57.08 28.88
CA GLY A 115 -39.20 -57.47 29.37
C GLY A 115 -38.59 -58.65 28.57
N ALA A 116 -39.39 -59.68 28.34
CA ALA A 116 -38.97 -60.87 27.52
C ALA A 116 -38.63 -60.46 26.09
N LEU A 117 -39.45 -59.65 25.45
CA LEU A 117 -39.20 -59.12 24.10
C LEU A 117 -37.98 -58.24 24.04
N ALA A 118 -37.73 -57.41 25.08
CA ALA A 118 -36.54 -56.55 25.13
C ALA A 118 -35.25 -57.30 25.34
N SER A 119 -35.22 -58.41 26.06
CA SER A 119 -34.01 -59.18 26.37
C SER A 119 -33.38 -59.88 25.15
N GLY A 120 -34.19 -60.21 24.14
CA GLY A 120 -33.74 -60.91 22.95
C GLY A 120 -33.51 -60.02 21.71
N ARG A 121 -33.78 -58.70 21.79
CA ARG A 121 -33.76 -57.81 20.65
C ARG A 121 -32.72 -56.71 20.74
N ARG A 122 -32.15 -56.32 19.61
CA ARG A 122 -31.18 -55.21 19.49
C ARG A 122 -31.85 -53.94 18.96
N ALA A 123 -31.41 -52.80 19.39
CA ALA A 123 -31.88 -51.50 18.85
C ALA A 123 -31.67 -51.39 17.34
N ALA A 124 -30.76 -52.20 16.80
CA ALA A 124 -30.52 -52.30 15.36
C ALA A 124 -31.68 -52.90 14.59
N ASP A 125 -32.39 -53.84 15.20
CA ASP A 125 -33.51 -54.53 14.59
C ASP A 125 -34.76 -53.63 14.59
N ALA A 126 -34.85 -52.74 15.61
CA ALA A 126 -35.94 -51.78 15.75
C ALA A 126 -35.88 -50.60 14.77
N VAL A 127 -34.65 -50.06 14.51
CA VAL A 127 -34.46 -48.92 13.63
C VAL A 127 -33.40 -49.27 12.57
N ARG A 128 -33.88 -49.52 11.35
CA ARG A 128 -33.02 -49.80 10.20
C ARG A 128 -32.55 -48.48 9.59
N LEU A 129 -31.24 -48.33 9.40
CA LEU A 129 -30.69 -47.20 8.66
C LEU A 129 -30.91 -47.43 7.16
N ARG A 130 -31.70 -46.56 6.55
CA ARG A 130 -31.94 -46.60 5.11
C ARG A 130 -30.90 -45.70 4.42
N LEU A 131 -29.98 -46.34 3.71
CA LEU A 131 -29.02 -45.64 2.86
C LEU A 131 -29.56 -45.69 1.41
N GLU A 132 -29.76 -44.53 0.84
CA GLU A 132 -30.15 -44.40 -0.56
C GLU A 132 -28.90 -44.31 -1.45
N PRO A 133 -28.47 -45.37 -2.13
CA PRO A 133 -27.20 -45.42 -2.84
C PRO A 133 -27.14 -44.37 -3.96
N ARG A 134 -28.26 -44.05 -4.57
CA ARG A 134 -28.33 -43.03 -5.63
C ARG A 134 -28.00 -41.60 -5.09
N ARG A 135 -28.52 -41.23 -3.93
CA ARG A 135 -28.24 -39.92 -3.33
C ARG A 135 -26.80 -39.83 -2.83
N LEU A 136 -26.28 -40.91 -2.24
CA LEU A 136 -24.88 -40.95 -1.80
C LEU A 136 -23.93 -40.87 -3.01
N ALA A 137 -24.19 -41.61 -4.09
CA ALA A 137 -23.42 -41.55 -5.31
C ALA A 137 -23.43 -40.12 -5.91
N LEU A 138 -24.63 -39.51 -6.03
CA LEU A 138 -24.75 -38.13 -6.52
C LEU A 138 -23.99 -37.14 -5.66
N SER A 139 -24.11 -37.22 -4.32
CA SER A 139 -23.37 -36.36 -3.40
C SER A 139 -21.85 -36.55 -3.53
N GLY A 140 -21.41 -37.80 -3.65
CA GLY A 140 -20.00 -38.13 -3.86
C GLY A 140 -19.45 -37.54 -5.15
N VAL A 141 -20.18 -37.69 -6.26
CA VAL A 141 -19.81 -37.12 -7.56
C VAL A 141 -19.73 -35.59 -7.48
N LEU A 142 -20.73 -34.91 -6.89
CA LEU A 142 -20.74 -33.47 -6.76
C LEU A 142 -19.61 -32.95 -5.90
N LEU A 143 -19.27 -33.65 -4.80
CA LEU A 143 -18.16 -33.28 -3.94
C LEU A 143 -16.80 -33.46 -4.64
N VAL A 144 -16.61 -34.58 -5.35
CA VAL A 144 -15.40 -34.83 -6.14
C VAL A 144 -15.26 -33.79 -7.25
N LEU A 145 -16.36 -33.43 -7.92
CA LEU A 145 -16.36 -32.39 -8.94
C LEU A 145 -16.02 -31.03 -8.35
N ALA A 146 -16.62 -30.67 -7.21
CA ALA A 146 -16.30 -29.42 -6.50
C ALA A 146 -14.82 -29.35 -6.08
N ALA A 147 -14.30 -30.44 -5.50
CA ALA A 147 -12.90 -30.56 -5.11
C ALA A 147 -11.96 -30.49 -6.33
N GLY A 148 -12.27 -31.21 -7.38
CA GLY A 148 -11.51 -31.15 -8.65
C GLY A 148 -11.48 -29.76 -9.24
N LEU A 149 -12.63 -29.08 -9.29
CA LEU A 149 -12.68 -27.69 -9.72
C LEU A 149 -11.90 -26.75 -8.80
N ALA A 150 -11.86 -26.98 -7.50
CA ALA A 150 -11.12 -26.14 -6.56
C ALA A 150 -9.59 -26.27 -6.71
N VAL A 151 -9.10 -27.47 -7.06
CA VAL A 151 -7.65 -27.75 -7.20
C VAL A 151 -7.09 -27.29 -8.56
N LEU A 152 -7.92 -27.18 -9.59
CA LEU A 152 -7.46 -26.72 -10.89
C LEU A 152 -6.93 -25.26 -10.81
N PRO A 153 -5.83 -24.92 -11.52
CA PRO A 153 -5.32 -23.55 -11.57
C PRO A 153 -6.40 -22.55 -11.95
N ASN A 154 -6.52 -21.48 -11.20
CA ASN A 154 -7.50 -20.43 -11.46
C ASN A 154 -6.80 -19.21 -12.06
N HIS A 155 -7.11 -18.88 -13.30
CA HIS A 155 -6.56 -17.68 -13.96
C HIS A 155 -6.84 -16.39 -13.18
N GLN A 156 -7.89 -16.36 -12.37
CA GLN A 156 -8.19 -15.20 -11.52
C GLN A 156 -7.20 -15.01 -10.37
N ASP A 157 -6.49 -16.06 -9.96
CA ASP A 157 -5.47 -15.96 -8.92
C ASP A 157 -4.26 -15.19 -9.42
N ASP A 158 -3.88 -15.37 -10.69
CA ASP A 158 -2.83 -14.58 -11.34
C ASP A 158 -3.23 -13.09 -11.41
N VAL A 159 -4.49 -12.81 -11.73
CA VAL A 159 -5.02 -11.42 -11.74
C VAL A 159 -5.01 -10.82 -10.34
N ARG A 160 -5.40 -11.58 -9.32
CA ARG A 160 -5.37 -11.14 -7.91
C ARG A 160 -3.94 -10.87 -7.45
N GLN A 161 -3.01 -11.79 -7.76
CA GLN A 161 -1.60 -11.64 -7.40
C GLN A 161 -0.98 -10.42 -8.09
N ARG A 162 -1.24 -10.20 -9.38
CA ARG A 162 -0.79 -9.00 -10.10
C ARG A 162 -1.33 -7.72 -9.46
N ARG A 163 -2.62 -7.64 -9.18
CA ARG A 163 -3.21 -6.47 -8.50
C ARG A 163 -2.63 -6.24 -7.11
N ALA A 164 -2.41 -7.31 -6.35
CA ALA A 164 -1.77 -7.20 -5.04
C ALA A 164 -0.32 -6.69 -5.15
N ALA A 165 0.43 -7.17 -6.15
CA ALA A 165 1.79 -6.72 -6.42
C ALA A 165 1.82 -5.26 -6.91
N GLU A 166 0.88 -4.83 -7.75
CA GLU A 166 0.72 -3.44 -8.18
C GLU A 166 0.42 -2.49 -7.01
N GLN A 167 -0.47 -2.91 -6.11
CA GLN A 167 -0.77 -2.13 -4.91
C GLN A 167 0.40 -2.09 -3.92
N ALA A 168 1.16 -3.18 -3.80
CA ALA A 168 2.37 -3.19 -2.99
C ALA A 168 3.41 -2.23 -3.54
N LEU A 169 3.66 -2.25 -4.86
CA LEU A 169 4.55 -1.31 -5.54
C LEU A 169 4.14 0.14 -5.31
N ALA A 170 2.85 0.47 -5.50
CA ALA A 170 2.35 1.83 -5.26
C ALA A 170 2.54 2.31 -3.81
N LYS A 171 2.38 1.40 -2.83
CA LYS A 171 2.64 1.70 -1.41
C LYS A 171 4.13 1.89 -1.10
N ASP A 172 4.99 1.12 -1.73
CA ASP A 172 6.43 1.25 -1.54
C ASP A 172 6.95 2.55 -2.17
N GLU A 173 6.45 2.93 -3.35
CA GLU A 173 6.71 4.23 -3.95
C GLU A 173 6.16 5.39 -3.10
N ALA A 174 4.99 5.23 -2.49
CA ALA A 174 4.46 6.22 -1.55
C ALA A 174 5.38 6.43 -0.33
N LYS A 175 5.99 5.36 0.19
CA LYS A 175 6.98 5.47 1.27
C LYS A 175 8.25 6.20 0.79
N ALA A 176 8.75 5.83 -0.39
CA ALA A 176 9.93 6.48 -0.98
C ALA A 176 9.71 7.98 -1.18
N LEU A 177 8.54 8.39 -1.67
CA LEU A 177 8.18 9.81 -1.79
C LEU A 177 8.08 10.54 -0.44
N ARG A 178 7.61 9.88 0.61
CA ARG A 178 7.61 10.47 1.97
C ARG A 178 9.02 10.67 2.51
N GLU A 179 9.90 9.72 2.29
CA GLU A 179 11.30 9.88 2.67
C GLU A 179 11.97 11.01 1.85
N ALA A 180 11.74 11.05 0.54
CA ALA A 180 12.20 12.15 -0.30
C ALA A 180 11.66 13.51 0.19
N ALA A 181 10.38 13.60 0.58
CA ALA A 181 9.80 14.83 1.13
C ALA A 181 10.45 15.30 2.42
N LYS A 182 11.00 14.39 3.25
CA LYS A 182 11.72 14.72 4.48
C LYS A 182 13.12 15.27 4.21
N THR A 183 13.74 14.86 3.11
CA THR A 183 15.10 15.30 2.75
C THR A 183 15.12 16.63 1.99
N LEU A 184 13.96 17.10 1.52
CA LEU A 184 13.87 18.38 0.84
C LEU A 184 14.20 19.54 1.76
N PRO A 185 14.84 20.62 1.23
CA PRO A 185 15.08 21.84 1.98
C PRO A 185 13.79 22.38 2.60
N THR A 186 13.91 22.90 3.82
CA THR A 186 12.83 23.66 4.44
C THR A 186 12.78 25.07 3.83
N ALA A 187 11.59 25.62 3.70
CA ALA A 187 11.45 27.01 3.27
C ALA A 187 12.10 27.99 4.26
N ALA A 188 12.43 29.19 3.81
CA ALA A 188 13.10 30.21 4.60
C ALA A 188 12.42 30.55 5.96
N ASN A 189 11.13 30.25 6.09
CA ASN A 189 10.36 30.42 7.33
C ASN A 189 10.39 29.21 8.27
N GLY A 190 11.25 28.19 8.01
CA GLY A 190 11.35 26.97 8.79
C GLY A 190 10.18 25.98 8.60
N LYS A 191 9.24 26.28 7.68
CA LYS A 191 8.13 25.40 7.32
C LYS A 191 8.54 24.44 6.20
N LYS A 192 7.80 23.35 6.05
CA LYS A 192 7.97 22.44 4.91
C LYS A 192 7.76 23.22 3.61
N SER A 193 8.66 22.99 2.65
CA SER A 193 8.50 23.56 1.30
C SER A 193 7.20 23.09 0.62
N GLU A 194 6.68 23.87 -0.31
CA GLU A 194 5.49 23.47 -1.08
C GLU A 194 5.76 22.19 -1.88
N ALA A 195 6.98 21.97 -2.34
CA ALA A 195 7.42 20.75 -2.98
C ALA A 195 7.28 19.54 -2.05
N ALA A 196 7.71 19.65 -0.77
CA ALA A 196 7.57 18.58 0.21
C ALA A 196 6.09 18.27 0.50
N LYS A 197 5.25 19.28 0.63
CA LYS A 197 3.80 19.10 0.80
C LYS A 197 3.15 18.41 -0.40
N ALA A 198 3.57 18.75 -1.61
CA ALA A 198 3.09 18.11 -2.83
C ALA A 198 3.47 16.63 -2.89
N LEU A 199 4.71 16.27 -2.53
CA LEU A 199 5.13 14.86 -2.46
C LEU A 199 4.36 14.08 -1.39
N GLU A 200 4.12 14.66 -0.20
CA GLU A 200 3.32 14.02 0.84
C GLU A 200 1.85 13.83 0.43
N ALA A 201 1.29 14.78 -0.31
CA ALA A 201 -0.07 14.68 -0.85
C ALA A 201 -0.16 13.54 -1.88
N LEU A 202 0.80 13.49 -2.80
CA LEU A 202 0.90 12.41 -3.79
C LEU A 202 1.11 11.04 -3.13
N ALA A 203 1.96 10.95 -2.13
CA ALA A 203 2.17 9.69 -1.39
C ALA A 203 0.87 9.16 -0.78
N ARG A 204 0.01 10.05 -0.24
CA ARG A 204 -1.32 9.68 0.25
C ARG A 204 -2.26 9.23 -0.87
N GLU A 205 -2.14 9.83 -2.05
CA GLU A 205 -2.94 9.46 -3.22
C GLU A 205 -2.52 8.07 -3.76
N LEU A 206 -1.22 7.80 -3.83
CA LEU A 206 -0.67 6.50 -4.22
C LEU A 206 -1.11 5.36 -3.27
N GLU A 207 -1.15 5.61 -1.96
CA GLU A 207 -1.64 4.63 -1.00
C GLU A 207 -3.12 4.28 -1.19
N ARG A 208 -3.91 5.20 -1.75
CA ARG A 208 -5.34 5.02 -2.04
C ARG A 208 -5.59 4.47 -3.44
N SER A 209 -4.58 4.44 -4.29
CA SER A 209 -4.72 3.94 -5.66
C SER A 209 -5.09 2.47 -5.67
N LYS A 210 -6.05 2.10 -6.50
CA LYS A 210 -6.57 0.73 -6.62
C LYS A 210 -5.82 -0.09 -7.65
N ASP A 211 -5.20 0.57 -8.61
CA ASP A 211 -4.51 0.01 -9.77
C ASP A 211 -3.32 0.87 -10.16
N LEU A 212 -2.44 0.30 -10.98
CA LEU A 212 -1.20 0.91 -11.44
C LEU A 212 -1.47 2.13 -12.34
N ASP A 213 -2.53 2.11 -13.14
CA ASP A 213 -2.86 3.19 -14.05
C ASP A 213 -3.29 4.44 -13.31
N SER A 214 -4.09 4.28 -12.24
CA SER A 214 -4.45 5.39 -11.33
C SER A 214 -3.21 5.97 -10.66
N ALA A 215 -2.28 5.13 -10.21
CA ALA A 215 -1.01 5.57 -9.62
C ALA A 215 -0.16 6.36 -10.62
N LYS A 216 0.02 5.87 -11.85
CA LYS A 216 0.72 6.57 -12.93
C LYS A 216 0.11 7.92 -13.25
N LYS A 217 -1.23 7.98 -13.33
CA LYS A 217 -1.96 9.23 -13.60
C LYS A 217 -1.73 10.26 -12.49
N ALA A 218 -1.77 9.84 -11.22
CA ALA A 218 -1.50 10.70 -10.08
C ALA A 218 -0.07 11.29 -10.14
N VAL A 219 0.93 10.45 -10.40
CA VAL A 219 2.33 10.87 -10.54
C VAL A 219 2.50 11.86 -11.70
N ASN A 220 1.93 11.57 -12.87
CA ASN A 220 2.01 12.46 -14.03
C ASN A 220 1.35 13.82 -13.74
N THR A 221 0.21 13.82 -13.07
CA THR A 221 -0.48 15.06 -12.70
C THR A 221 0.35 15.88 -11.71
N ALA A 222 0.95 15.23 -10.72
CA ALA A 222 1.82 15.89 -9.74
C ALA A 222 3.10 16.43 -10.42
N ALA A 223 3.71 15.66 -11.32
CA ALA A 223 4.88 16.09 -12.07
C ALA A 223 4.58 17.32 -12.93
N ALA A 224 3.44 17.34 -13.63
CA ALA A 224 3.03 18.50 -14.42
C ALA A 224 2.81 19.75 -13.56
N LYS A 225 2.18 19.60 -12.38
CA LYS A 225 2.00 20.72 -11.43
C LYS A 225 3.34 21.26 -10.91
N LEU A 226 4.25 20.39 -10.52
CA LEU A 226 5.56 20.80 -10.02
C LEU A 226 6.42 21.41 -11.14
N ALA A 227 6.36 20.87 -12.35
CA ALA A 227 7.05 21.43 -13.50
C ALA A 227 6.55 22.85 -13.86
N SER A 228 5.24 23.09 -13.75
CA SER A 228 4.67 24.43 -13.98
C SER A 228 4.99 25.44 -12.86
N ALA A 229 5.40 24.97 -11.69
CA ALA A 229 5.83 25.83 -10.58
C ALA A 229 7.33 26.19 -10.64
N LEU A 230 8.09 25.56 -11.52
CA LEU A 230 9.50 25.88 -11.74
C LEU A 230 9.63 27.20 -12.50
N ASP A 231 10.39 28.15 -11.91
CA ASP A 231 10.73 29.40 -12.57
C ASP A 231 11.69 29.16 -13.74
N PRO A 232 11.37 29.55 -14.98
CA PRO A 232 12.30 29.47 -16.10
C PRO A 232 13.62 30.21 -15.84
N ALA A 233 13.60 31.28 -15.01
CA ALA A 233 14.77 32.06 -14.66
C ALA A 233 15.64 31.40 -13.55
N PHE A 234 15.21 30.27 -12.98
CA PHE A 234 15.89 29.60 -11.86
C PHE A 234 17.39 29.36 -12.08
N LEU A 235 17.78 28.88 -13.27
CA LEU A 235 19.18 28.60 -13.58
C LEU A 235 20.02 29.87 -13.64
N SER A 236 19.48 30.96 -14.17
CA SER A 236 20.18 32.26 -14.22
C SER A 236 20.28 32.89 -12.82
N GLN A 237 19.25 32.78 -12.00
CA GLN A 237 19.26 33.23 -10.59
C GLN A 237 20.32 32.45 -9.81
N LYS A 238 20.31 31.13 -9.90
CA LYS A 238 21.32 30.26 -9.25
C LYS A 238 22.75 30.57 -9.70
N ALA A 239 22.94 30.82 -10.99
CA ALA A 239 24.25 31.18 -11.56
C ALA A 239 24.72 32.54 -11.03
N ALA A 240 23.83 33.52 -10.96
CA ALA A 240 24.13 34.84 -10.41
C ALA A 240 24.54 34.75 -8.93
N LEU A 241 23.76 34.05 -8.08
CA LEU A 241 24.07 33.85 -6.67
C LEU A 241 25.43 33.20 -6.47
N LYS A 242 25.68 32.07 -7.12
CA LYS A 242 26.99 31.38 -7.05
C LYS A 242 28.13 32.20 -7.62
N GLY A 243 27.88 33.01 -8.66
CA GLY A 243 28.84 33.94 -9.22
C GLY A 243 29.25 34.99 -8.23
N LEU A 244 28.30 35.60 -7.51
CA LEU A 244 28.60 36.60 -6.47
C LEU A 244 29.31 35.95 -5.28
N GLU A 245 28.83 34.83 -4.78
CA GLU A 245 29.44 34.10 -3.68
C GLU A 245 30.90 33.72 -4.01
N LYS A 246 31.15 33.20 -5.21
CA LYS A 246 32.51 32.89 -5.67
C LYS A 246 33.38 34.11 -5.80
N ALA A 247 32.86 35.20 -6.36
CA ALA A 247 33.61 36.46 -6.51
C ALA A 247 34.01 37.05 -5.17
N LEU A 248 33.10 37.04 -4.18
CA LEU A 248 33.35 37.51 -2.83
C LEU A 248 34.19 36.52 -1.99
N GLY A 249 34.04 35.22 -2.20
CA GLY A 249 34.84 34.19 -1.56
C GLY A 249 36.31 34.22 -2.01
N THR A 250 36.54 34.49 -3.32
CA THR A 250 37.90 34.58 -3.88
C THR A 250 38.58 35.91 -3.47
N ARG A 251 37.81 36.99 -3.41
CA ARG A 251 38.30 38.32 -3.03
C ARG A 251 37.24 39.00 -2.17
N PRO A 252 37.30 38.84 -0.83
CA PRO A 252 36.35 39.44 0.10
C PRO A 252 36.33 40.98 0.00
N LEU A 253 35.22 41.58 0.39
CA LEU A 253 35.12 43.03 0.50
C LEU A 253 36.01 43.48 1.69
N PRO A 254 36.55 44.72 1.67
CA PRO A 254 37.44 45.21 2.72
C PRO A 254 36.82 45.09 4.11
N GLY A 255 37.49 44.35 5.00
CA GLY A 255 37.05 44.16 6.38
C GLY A 255 35.83 43.30 6.59
N ALA A 256 35.36 42.58 5.55
CA ALA A 256 34.14 41.80 5.60
C ALA A 256 34.42 40.28 5.43
N ASN A 257 33.66 39.46 6.13
CA ASN A 257 33.71 38.00 6.09
C ASN A 257 32.27 37.41 6.08
N GLY A 258 32.14 36.12 5.78
CA GLY A 258 30.86 35.44 5.81
C GLY A 258 30.19 35.34 4.44
N SER A 259 28.87 35.19 4.42
CA SER A 259 28.06 35.10 3.19
C SER A 259 28.13 36.39 2.35
N ALA A 260 27.69 36.32 1.10
CA ALA A 260 27.69 37.51 0.23
C ALA A 260 26.86 38.66 0.84
N ALA A 261 25.69 38.35 1.37
CA ALA A 261 24.82 39.34 2.01
C ALA A 261 25.45 39.92 3.29
N GLU A 262 26.10 39.09 4.10
CA GLU A 262 26.82 39.55 5.31
C GLU A 262 27.98 40.48 4.96
N GLN A 263 28.77 40.12 3.94
CA GLN A 263 29.87 40.99 3.48
C GLN A 263 29.35 42.33 3.01
N LEU A 264 28.24 42.40 2.31
CA LEU A 264 27.61 43.64 1.87
C LEU A 264 27.17 44.49 3.07
N ARG A 265 26.52 43.88 4.09
CA ARG A 265 26.10 44.58 5.32
C ARG A 265 27.28 45.10 6.12
N GLN A 266 28.30 44.28 6.30
CA GLN A 266 29.54 44.68 7.03
C GLN A 266 30.24 45.80 6.30
N THR A 267 30.35 45.72 4.97
CA THR A 267 30.93 46.83 4.18
C THR A 267 30.11 48.11 4.34
N ALA A 268 28.78 48.03 4.31
CA ALA A 268 27.91 49.16 4.50
C ALA A 268 28.18 49.92 5.83
N SER A 269 28.43 49.17 6.92
CA SER A 269 28.71 49.76 8.23
C SER A 269 30.10 50.40 8.33
N GLN A 270 31.03 50.05 7.44
CA GLN A 270 32.45 50.51 7.50
C GLN A 270 32.74 51.64 6.50
N LEU A 271 31.78 52.03 5.63
CA LEU A 271 31.98 53.01 4.55
C LEU A 271 32.52 54.38 5.06
N ALA A 272 32.09 54.81 6.22
CA ALA A 272 32.53 56.08 6.80
C ALA A 272 34.04 56.13 7.15
N ALA A 273 34.62 54.94 7.43
CA ALA A 273 36.04 54.85 7.78
C ALA A 273 36.98 54.72 6.57
N LEU A 274 36.44 54.59 5.36
CA LEU A 274 37.23 54.40 4.14
C LEU A 274 37.81 55.71 3.63
N THR A 275 39.07 55.66 3.14
CA THR A 275 39.67 56.79 2.45
C THR A 275 39.00 57.03 1.09
N PRO A 276 39.14 58.24 0.49
CA PRO A 276 38.58 58.52 -0.87
C PRO A 276 39.03 57.51 -1.94
N GLU A 277 40.30 57.10 -1.89
CA GLU A 277 40.91 56.12 -2.79
C GLU A 277 40.28 54.75 -2.61
N GLN A 278 40.09 54.31 -1.36
CA GLN A 278 39.43 53.05 -1.03
C GLN A 278 37.96 53.07 -1.48
N ARG A 279 37.27 54.18 -1.30
CA ARG A 279 35.87 54.35 -1.80
C ARG A 279 35.78 54.21 -3.31
N LYS A 280 36.69 54.83 -4.08
CA LYS A 280 36.75 54.70 -5.53
C LYS A 280 37.00 53.27 -5.96
N ALA A 281 38.00 52.60 -5.38
CA ALA A 281 38.30 51.17 -5.66
C ALA A 281 37.11 50.26 -5.34
N LEU A 282 36.41 50.52 -4.23
CA LEU A 282 35.21 49.79 -3.86
C LEU A 282 34.06 50.04 -4.87
N ALA A 283 33.86 51.32 -5.30
CA ALA A 283 32.85 51.65 -6.31
C ALA A 283 33.06 50.89 -7.63
N ASP A 284 34.31 50.85 -8.10
CA ASP A 284 34.61 50.13 -9.34
C ASP A 284 34.37 48.63 -9.23
N ARG A 285 34.66 48.07 -8.06
CA ARG A 285 34.40 46.68 -7.75
C ARG A 285 32.91 46.37 -7.65
N LEU A 286 32.12 47.23 -6.97
CA LEU A 286 30.69 47.05 -6.87
C LEU A 286 30.01 47.17 -8.25
N ALA A 287 30.50 48.02 -9.14
CA ALA A 287 30.02 48.13 -10.53
C ALA A 287 30.32 46.82 -11.30
N ALA A 288 31.48 46.22 -11.11
CA ALA A 288 31.79 44.94 -11.72
C ALA A 288 30.92 43.79 -11.16
N LEU A 289 30.65 43.75 -9.88
CA LEU A 289 29.73 42.78 -9.25
C LEU A 289 28.29 43.00 -9.76
N ALA A 290 27.83 44.22 -9.91
CA ALA A 290 26.52 44.55 -10.45
C ALA A 290 26.34 43.95 -11.84
N ALA A 291 27.36 44.05 -12.71
CA ALA A 291 27.31 43.46 -14.05
C ALA A 291 27.12 41.92 -14.04
N THR A 292 27.73 41.24 -13.05
CA THR A 292 27.57 39.77 -12.92
C THR A 292 26.19 39.37 -12.42
N GLN A 293 25.48 40.26 -11.73
CA GLN A 293 24.16 39.99 -11.16
C GLN A 293 23.01 40.33 -12.14
N ALA A 294 23.27 41.14 -13.16
CA ALA A 294 22.23 41.74 -14.02
C ALA A 294 21.27 40.69 -14.64
N ALA A 295 21.78 39.53 -15.03
CA ALA A 295 20.99 38.51 -15.70
C ALA A 295 20.14 37.64 -14.75
N GLY A 296 20.52 37.51 -13.49
CA GLY A 296 19.85 36.57 -12.57
C GLY A 296 19.31 37.20 -11.28
N ASN A 297 19.84 38.35 -10.87
CA ASN A 297 19.36 39.11 -9.71
C ASN A 297 19.39 40.63 -10.05
N PRO A 298 18.46 41.13 -10.89
CA PRO A 298 18.47 42.50 -11.33
C PRO A 298 18.32 43.50 -10.18
N GLU A 299 17.59 43.16 -9.10
CA GLU A 299 17.44 44.00 -7.93
C GLU A 299 18.78 44.22 -7.21
N ALA A 300 19.54 43.15 -6.96
CA ALA A 300 20.87 43.23 -6.40
C ALA A 300 21.82 43.99 -7.34
N ALA A 301 21.74 43.74 -8.64
CA ALA A 301 22.52 44.47 -9.66
C ALA A 301 22.26 46.00 -9.62
N GLN A 302 21.01 46.39 -9.58
CA GLN A 302 20.61 47.79 -9.49
C GLN A 302 21.12 48.43 -8.14
N ALA A 303 20.91 47.73 -7.04
CA ALA A 303 21.34 48.21 -5.74
C ALA A 303 22.90 48.35 -5.63
N LEU A 304 23.65 47.37 -6.18
CA LEU A 304 25.12 47.46 -6.26
C LEU A 304 25.58 48.62 -7.19
N SER A 305 24.90 48.87 -8.29
CA SER A 305 25.16 49.97 -9.19
C SER A 305 24.91 51.35 -8.52
N GLN A 306 23.81 51.43 -7.75
CA GLN A 306 23.50 52.63 -6.97
C GLN A 306 24.55 52.90 -5.88
N ALA A 307 24.98 51.83 -5.17
CA ALA A 307 26.04 51.91 -4.19
C ALA A 307 27.36 52.42 -4.81
N ALA A 308 27.71 51.88 -5.99
CA ALA A 308 28.88 52.32 -6.76
C ALA A 308 28.83 53.81 -7.15
N SER A 309 27.65 54.26 -7.62
CA SER A 309 27.39 55.66 -8.00
C SER A 309 27.48 56.61 -6.78
N ALA A 310 26.84 56.23 -5.66
CA ALA A 310 26.86 56.98 -4.41
C ALA A 310 28.27 57.13 -3.84
N LEU A 311 29.11 56.09 -3.91
CA LEU A 311 30.49 56.14 -3.50
C LEU A 311 31.35 57.06 -4.36
N ARG A 312 31.07 57.12 -5.68
CA ARG A 312 31.77 58.06 -6.61
C ARG A 312 31.38 59.50 -6.35
N SER A 313 30.14 59.77 -5.92
CA SER A 313 29.71 61.11 -5.52
C SER A 313 30.11 61.50 -4.10
N GLY A 314 30.68 60.58 -3.32
CA GLY A 314 31.10 60.80 -1.91
C GLY A 314 29.98 60.65 -0.89
N ASP A 315 28.78 60.24 -1.32
CA ASP A 315 27.61 60.02 -0.44
C ASP A 315 27.72 58.62 0.21
N SER A 316 28.35 58.54 1.35
CA SER A 316 28.48 57.28 2.10
C SER A 316 27.14 56.80 2.70
N GLY A 317 26.20 57.69 2.98
CA GLY A 317 24.90 57.34 3.52
C GLY A 317 24.02 56.64 2.49
N ALA A 318 23.92 57.25 1.27
CA ALA A 318 23.23 56.60 0.18
C ALA A 318 23.87 55.28 -0.24
N ALA A 319 25.21 55.16 -0.21
CA ALA A 319 25.93 53.97 -0.52
C ALA A 319 25.65 52.87 0.52
N ALA A 320 25.61 53.17 1.82
CA ALA A 320 25.27 52.21 2.88
C ALA A 320 23.84 51.69 2.70
N THR A 321 22.88 52.55 2.42
CA THR A 321 21.48 52.16 2.14
C THR A 321 21.39 51.20 0.93
N ALA A 322 22.07 51.56 -0.15
CA ALA A 322 22.09 50.76 -1.36
C ALA A 322 22.76 49.37 -1.15
N LEU A 323 23.84 49.29 -0.39
CA LEU A 323 24.45 48.02 0.00
C LEU A 323 23.52 47.17 0.89
N GLY A 324 22.79 47.80 1.80
CA GLY A 324 21.74 47.14 2.58
C GLY A 324 20.64 46.53 1.71
N ASN A 325 20.19 47.29 0.70
CA ASN A 325 19.21 46.83 -0.28
C ASN A 325 19.77 45.66 -1.14
N ALA A 326 21.03 45.75 -1.55
CA ALA A 326 21.68 44.65 -2.29
C ALA A 326 21.78 43.37 -1.44
N ALA A 327 22.10 43.49 -0.15
CA ALA A 327 22.11 42.35 0.76
C ALA A 327 20.73 41.75 0.97
N GLY A 328 19.68 42.58 1.10
CA GLY A 328 18.30 42.12 1.18
C GLY A 328 17.83 41.40 -0.08
N ALA A 329 18.17 41.95 -1.26
CA ALA A 329 17.88 41.30 -2.56
C ALA A 329 18.61 39.97 -2.73
N GLN A 330 19.83 39.88 -2.17
CA GLN A 330 20.62 38.63 -2.16
C GLN A 330 19.94 37.55 -1.29
N ASP A 331 19.57 37.89 -0.04
CA ASP A 331 18.85 36.95 0.84
C ASP A 331 17.51 36.47 0.24
N ALA A 332 16.77 37.39 -0.37
CA ALA A 332 15.51 37.05 -1.04
C ALA A 332 15.73 36.09 -2.22
N ALA A 333 16.78 36.34 -3.02
CA ALA A 333 17.13 35.46 -4.14
C ALA A 333 17.64 34.09 -3.66
N GLU A 334 18.42 34.03 -2.58
CA GLU A 334 18.84 32.77 -1.95
C GLU A 334 17.63 31.94 -1.49
N GLY A 335 16.66 32.58 -0.83
CA GLY A 335 15.40 31.93 -0.43
C GLY A 335 14.63 31.40 -1.62
N ALA A 336 14.46 32.21 -2.69
CA ALA A 336 13.77 31.80 -3.90
C ALA A 336 14.47 30.65 -4.62
N VAL A 337 15.80 30.68 -4.72
CA VAL A 337 16.57 29.57 -5.32
C VAL A 337 16.47 28.30 -4.48
N GLY A 338 16.49 28.40 -3.13
CA GLY A 338 16.27 27.26 -2.25
C GLY A 338 14.92 26.59 -2.46
N ASP A 339 13.85 27.37 -2.62
CA ASP A 339 12.53 26.82 -2.92
C ASP A 339 12.49 26.15 -4.30
N GLN A 340 13.11 26.74 -5.32
CA GLN A 340 13.19 26.16 -6.66
C GLN A 340 14.06 24.87 -6.69
N GLU A 341 15.11 24.80 -5.90
CA GLU A 341 15.90 23.59 -5.72
C GLU A 341 15.05 22.46 -5.12
N ALA A 342 14.19 22.75 -4.16
CA ALA A 342 13.25 21.78 -3.62
C ALA A 342 12.28 21.25 -4.70
N PHE A 343 11.76 22.12 -5.58
CA PHE A 343 10.94 21.67 -6.73
C PHE A 343 11.71 20.79 -7.70
N ALA A 344 12.94 21.15 -8.03
CA ALA A 344 13.79 20.37 -8.94
C ALA A 344 14.11 18.97 -8.35
N GLN A 345 14.41 18.90 -7.06
CA GLN A 345 14.64 17.61 -6.36
C GLN A 345 13.36 16.78 -6.30
N ALA A 346 12.21 17.40 -6.03
CA ALA A 346 10.93 16.72 -6.02
C ALA A 346 10.58 16.14 -7.40
N LEU A 347 10.85 16.87 -8.49
CA LEU A 347 10.68 16.37 -9.86
C LEU A 347 11.60 15.16 -10.13
N GLY A 348 12.83 15.18 -9.64
CA GLY A 348 13.75 14.03 -9.71
C GLY A 348 13.18 12.80 -9.00
N ALA A 349 12.61 12.97 -7.80
CA ALA A 349 11.96 11.89 -7.07
C ALA A 349 10.73 11.35 -7.84
N LEU A 350 9.92 12.24 -8.44
CA LEU A 350 8.79 11.83 -9.25
C LEU A 350 9.19 11.08 -10.52
N ALA A 351 10.27 11.49 -11.17
CA ALA A 351 10.79 10.80 -12.35
C ALA A 351 11.24 9.36 -11.99
N ALA A 352 11.89 9.19 -10.83
CA ALA A 352 12.25 7.86 -10.32
C ALA A 352 11.01 7.00 -10.04
N THR A 353 10.02 7.56 -9.33
CA THR A 353 8.73 6.88 -9.07
C THR A 353 8.02 6.51 -10.36
N GLN A 354 8.00 7.40 -11.36
CA GLN A 354 7.40 7.14 -12.66
C GLN A 354 8.10 5.98 -13.39
N ALA A 355 9.43 5.93 -13.36
CA ALA A 355 10.21 4.85 -13.95
C ALA A 355 9.91 3.50 -13.26
N ASN A 356 9.85 3.48 -11.93
CA ASN A 356 9.53 2.28 -11.15
C ASN A 356 8.10 1.78 -11.43
N LEU A 357 7.12 2.67 -11.46
CA LEU A 357 5.75 2.33 -11.83
C LEU A 357 5.61 1.89 -13.30
N ALA A 358 6.46 2.41 -14.20
CA ALA A 358 6.48 1.99 -15.60
C ALA A 358 7.04 0.57 -15.76
N ALA A 359 8.08 0.20 -15.01
CA ALA A 359 8.66 -1.13 -14.98
C ALA A 359 7.69 -2.20 -14.49
N GLY A 360 6.75 -1.83 -13.61
CA GLY A 360 5.72 -2.74 -13.08
C GLY A 360 6.23 -3.68 -11.98
N PRO A 361 5.31 -4.43 -11.34
CA PRO A 361 5.66 -5.37 -10.29
C PRO A 361 6.44 -6.56 -10.85
N GLY A 362 7.55 -6.91 -10.23
CA GLY A 362 8.33 -8.13 -10.55
C GLY A 362 9.66 -7.90 -11.25
N GLN A 363 9.98 -6.71 -11.72
CA GLN A 363 11.37 -6.35 -11.92
C GLN A 363 11.88 -5.79 -10.59
N PRO A 364 12.90 -6.43 -9.96
CA PRO A 364 13.59 -5.79 -8.86
C PRO A 364 14.03 -4.44 -9.43
N GLY A 365 13.44 -3.37 -8.92
CA GLY A 365 13.75 -2.05 -9.37
C GLY A 365 15.27 -1.94 -9.34
N GLN A 366 15.88 -1.60 -10.45
CA GLN A 366 17.15 -0.91 -10.45
C GLN A 366 16.90 0.42 -9.72
N GLY A 367 16.29 0.25 -8.52
CA GLY A 367 15.93 1.29 -7.63
C GLY A 367 17.19 1.95 -7.15
N ASN A 368 17.23 3.22 -7.36
CA ASN A 368 18.10 4.17 -6.68
C ASN A 368 19.58 4.26 -7.00
N GLN A 369 20.11 3.55 -7.99
CA GLN A 369 21.46 3.88 -8.46
C GLN A 369 21.49 5.02 -9.50
N ASN A 370 20.35 5.40 -10.08
CA ASN A 370 20.26 6.50 -11.06
C ASN A 370 19.68 7.82 -10.53
N ALA A 371 19.27 7.89 -9.26
CA ALA A 371 18.83 9.16 -8.66
C ALA A 371 19.98 10.09 -8.24
N GLN A 372 21.23 9.65 -8.35
CA GLN A 372 22.44 10.48 -8.20
C GLN A 372 23.08 10.72 -9.55
N GLY A 373 22.49 11.56 -10.41
CA GLY A 373 23.22 11.79 -11.62
C GLY A 373 22.68 12.74 -12.66
N GLN A 374 21.78 13.67 -12.34
CA GLN A 374 21.67 14.91 -13.12
C GLN A 374 22.11 16.12 -12.30
N GLY A 375 23.25 16.00 -11.65
CA GLY A 375 24.01 17.13 -11.16
C GLY A 375 25.08 17.42 -12.20
N GLN A 376 25.07 18.60 -12.80
CA GLN A 376 26.24 19.15 -13.43
C GLN A 376 27.33 19.33 -12.35
N GLY A 377 28.00 18.25 -12.02
CA GLY A 377 29.13 18.24 -11.14
C GLY A 377 30.39 18.09 -11.97
N GLN A 378 31.20 19.13 -12.07
CA GLN A 378 32.62 18.96 -12.31
C GLN A 378 33.20 18.20 -11.11
N GLY A 379 33.14 16.88 -11.17
CA GLY A 379 33.71 16.01 -10.16
C GLY A 379 34.62 15.01 -10.84
N GLN A 380 35.90 15.04 -10.52
CA GLN A 380 36.80 13.93 -10.76
C GLN A 380 36.32 12.75 -9.92
N GLY A 381 35.62 11.82 -10.55
CA GLY A 381 35.17 10.59 -9.92
C GLY A 381 35.53 9.39 -10.74
N GLN A 382 36.40 8.51 -10.24
CA GLN A 382 36.58 7.16 -10.75
C GLN A 382 35.32 6.35 -10.39
N GLY A 383 34.45 6.13 -11.36
CA GLY A 383 33.26 5.29 -11.18
C GLY A 383 33.15 4.29 -12.32
N GLN A 384 33.18 3.00 -12.03
CA GLN A 384 32.79 1.95 -12.95
C GLN A 384 31.23 1.92 -12.96
N GLY A 385 30.62 2.44 -14.02
CA GLY A 385 29.19 2.39 -14.21
C GLY A 385 28.84 2.13 -15.67
N GLN A 386 28.10 1.07 -15.95
CA GLN A 386 27.43 0.86 -17.24
C GLN A 386 26.14 1.71 -17.24
N GLY A 387 26.14 2.82 -17.96
CA GLY A 387 24.98 3.65 -18.14
C GLY A 387 24.84 4.12 -19.60
N GLN A 388 23.67 3.87 -20.20
CA GLN A 388 23.27 4.54 -21.45
C GLN A 388 22.73 5.92 -21.10
N GLY A 389 23.50 6.96 -21.33
CA GLY A 389 23.07 8.34 -21.15
C GLY A 389 23.42 9.17 -22.38
N GLN A 390 22.44 9.85 -22.95
CA GLN A 390 22.65 10.94 -23.90
C GLN A 390 23.04 12.19 -23.11
N GLY A 391 24.32 12.51 -23.10
CA GLY A 391 24.81 13.73 -22.49
C GLY A 391 25.83 14.40 -23.36
N GLN A 392 25.60 15.65 -23.78
CA GLN A 392 26.63 16.52 -24.35
C GLN A 392 27.50 17.04 -23.21
N GLY A 393 28.67 16.51 -23.05
CA GLY A 393 29.63 17.00 -22.08
C GLY A 393 31.05 16.93 -22.64
N GLN A 394 31.74 18.06 -22.75
CA GLN A 394 33.18 18.10 -22.97
C GLN A 394 33.88 17.83 -21.65
N GLY A 395 34.43 16.62 -21.51
CA GLY A 395 35.24 16.24 -20.35
C GLY A 395 36.40 15.38 -20.81
N GLN A 396 37.64 15.78 -20.52
CA GLN A 396 38.81 14.93 -20.64
C GLN A 396 38.86 13.98 -19.43
N GLY A 397 38.53 12.72 -19.66
CA GLY A 397 38.68 11.69 -18.65
C GLY A 397 39.24 10.41 -19.29
N GLN A 398 40.37 9.90 -18.79
CA GLN A 398 40.86 8.58 -19.13
C GLN A 398 40.05 7.54 -18.37
N GLY A 399 39.11 6.89 -19.03
CA GLY A 399 38.41 5.75 -18.52
C GLY A 399 38.37 4.63 -19.54
N GLN A 400 38.86 3.43 -19.17
CA GLN A 400 38.67 2.23 -19.97
C GLN A 400 37.24 1.72 -19.75
N GLY A 401 36.34 2.00 -20.65
CA GLY A 401 34.99 1.46 -20.67
C GLY A 401 34.64 0.95 -22.07
N GLN A 402 34.31 -0.32 -22.21
CA GLN A 402 33.74 -0.85 -23.44
C GLN A 402 32.26 -0.41 -23.51
N GLY A 403 31.98 0.62 -24.28
CA GLY A 403 30.64 1.04 -24.61
C GLY A 403 30.48 1.17 -26.11
N GLN A 404 29.52 0.45 -26.70
CA GLN A 404 29.12 0.67 -28.09
C GLN A 404 28.21 1.90 -28.13
N GLY A 405 28.72 3.04 -28.52
CA GLY A 405 27.98 4.25 -28.80
C GLY A 405 28.13 4.64 -30.25
N SER A 406 27.03 4.68 -31.01
CA SER A 406 26.99 5.27 -32.33
C SER A 406 26.83 6.79 -32.18
N GLY A 407 27.91 7.53 -32.33
CA GLY A 407 27.90 8.98 -32.44
C GLY A 407 28.04 9.39 -33.90
N GLN A 408 27.12 10.21 -34.40
CA GLN A 408 27.33 10.97 -35.61
C GLN A 408 27.97 12.30 -35.24
N GLY A 409 29.10 12.58 -35.91
CA GLY A 409 29.86 13.81 -35.75
C GLY A 409 29.23 15.03 -36.43
#